data_6882f92e71b923e0d0f517e02c738329
#
_entry.id   6882f92e71b923e0d0f517e02c738329
#
_cell.length_a   1.000
_cell.length_b   1.000
_cell.length_c   1.000
_cell.angle_alpha   90.00
_cell.angle_beta   90.00
_cell.angle_gamma   90.00
#
_symmetry.space_group_name_H-M   'P 1'
#
loop_
_entity.id
_entity.type
_entity.pdbx_description
1 polymer ?
#
loop_
_entity_poly.entity_id
_entity_poly.type
_entity_poly.pdbx_seq_one_letter_code
_entity_poly.pdbx_strand_id
1 'polypeptide(L)'
;MASTCVPVLTRSRPELADALATAPGPRAVVMTMGALHQGHLDLVAEAARRVGAHGTVVVTIFVNPLQFAAGEDLDASPRTLRADVQALGDALTGPDGALVVGRLVVFAPTPEVMYPGGQPAVRINPGPVATVLE
;
A
#
# COMPACT_ATOMS: atom_id res chain seq x y z
N MET A 1 11.28 -20.44 -16.30
CA MET A 1 10.12 -20.37 -15.41
C MET A 1 9.57 -18.97 -15.37
N ALA A 2 8.36 -18.81 -15.76
CA ALA A 2 7.77 -17.50 -15.75
C ALA A 2 7.67 -17.00 -14.30
N SER A 3 8.14 -15.81 -14.04
CA SER A 3 7.93 -15.21 -12.76
C SER A 3 6.45 -14.99 -12.55
N THR A 4 6.01 -15.20 -11.35
CA THR A 4 4.62 -14.97 -11.04
C THR A 4 4.37 -13.47 -10.97
N CYS A 5 3.27 -13.04 -11.53
CA CYS A 5 2.83 -11.65 -11.46
C CYS A 5 2.08 -11.38 -10.16
N VAL A 6 2.36 -12.16 -9.15
CA VAL A 6 1.64 -12.08 -7.88
C VAL A 6 2.34 -11.06 -6.99
N PRO A 7 1.62 -10.03 -6.54
CA PRO A 7 2.16 -9.12 -5.54
C PRO A 7 2.47 -9.86 -4.24
N VAL A 8 3.51 -9.41 -3.55
CA VAL A 8 3.86 -9.94 -2.25
C VAL A 8 3.02 -9.20 -1.21
N LEU A 9 2.03 -9.88 -0.65
CA LEU A 9 1.16 -9.29 0.37
C LEU A 9 1.78 -9.48 1.75
N THR A 10 1.95 -8.38 2.47
CA THR A 10 2.50 -8.40 3.83
C THR A 10 1.52 -7.72 4.77
N ARG A 11 1.36 -8.26 5.98
CA ARG A 11 0.39 -7.77 6.96
C ARG A 11 1.04 -7.30 8.25
N SER A 12 2.32 -7.60 8.45
CA SER A 12 3.05 -7.23 9.65
C SER A 12 4.37 -6.59 9.29
N ARG A 13 4.98 -5.91 10.26
CA ARG A 13 6.28 -5.27 10.04
C ARG A 13 7.39 -6.28 9.73
N PRO A 14 7.46 -7.43 10.43
CA PRO A 14 8.47 -8.44 10.07
C PRO A 14 8.27 -8.97 8.65
N GLU A 15 7.03 -9.21 8.23
CA GLU A 15 6.77 -9.66 6.86
C GLU A 15 7.24 -8.63 5.84
N LEU A 16 6.95 -7.35 6.11
CA LEU A 16 7.39 -6.27 5.23
C LEU A 16 8.91 -6.21 5.18
N ALA A 17 9.57 -6.29 6.32
CA ALA A 17 11.02 -6.24 6.38
C ALA A 17 11.63 -7.38 5.59
N ASP A 18 11.09 -8.59 5.71
CA ASP A 18 11.56 -9.73 4.96
C ASP A 18 11.40 -9.52 3.45
N ALA A 19 10.24 -9.02 3.04
CA ALA A 19 9.99 -8.76 1.62
C ALA A 19 10.93 -7.71 1.06
N LEU A 20 11.28 -6.70 1.85
CA LEU A 20 12.17 -5.63 1.42
C LEU A 20 13.64 -6.02 1.49
N ALA A 21 14.00 -6.98 2.34
CA ALA A 21 15.41 -7.39 2.49
C ALA A 21 16.00 -7.93 1.19
N THR A 22 15.18 -8.56 0.36
CA THR A 22 15.60 -9.11 -0.93
C THR A 22 15.05 -8.34 -2.11
N ALA A 23 14.39 -7.20 -1.86
CA ALA A 23 13.77 -6.43 -2.93
C ALA A 23 14.83 -5.69 -3.75
N PRO A 24 14.75 -5.78 -5.08
CA PRO A 24 15.79 -5.21 -5.92
C PRO A 24 15.63 -3.71 -6.14
N GLY A 25 16.77 -3.07 -6.41
CA GLY A 25 16.86 -1.74 -6.98
C GLY A 25 16.30 -0.61 -6.14
N PRO A 26 16.03 0.52 -6.77
CA PRO A 26 15.39 1.62 -6.06
C PRO A 26 13.95 1.28 -5.69
N ARG A 27 13.44 1.97 -4.69
CA ARG A 27 12.10 1.74 -4.18
C ARG A 27 11.25 2.99 -4.30
N ALA A 28 9.97 2.79 -4.61
CA ALA A 28 8.99 3.86 -4.57
C ALA A 28 7.81 3.38 -3.73
N VAL A 29 7.25 4.26 -2.93
CA VAL A 29 6.14 3.93 -2.03
C VAL A 29 4.93 4.76 -2.44
N VAL A 30 3.79 4.10 -2.59
CA VAL A 30 2.50 4.76 -2.81
C VAL A 30 1.61 4.39 -1.63
N MET A 31 1.16 5.39 -0.90
CA MET A 31 0.36 5.18 0.30
C MET A 31 -1.11 5.39 -0.02
N THR A 32 -1.95 4.43 0.38
CA THR A 32 -3.39 4.47 0.12
C THR A 32 -4.17 4.00 1.33
N MET A 33 -5.47 4.23 1.29
CA MET A 33 -6.38 3.70 2.31
C MET A 33 -7.23 2.54 1.78
N GLY A 34 -6.91 2.01 0.60
CA GLY A 34 -7.68 0.94 -0.01
C GLY A 34 -8.81 1.45 -0.88
N ALA A 35 -9.63 0.52 -1.37
CA ALA A 35 -10.70 0.81 -2.34
C ALA A 35 -10.12 1.58 -3.52
N LEU A 36 -9.16 0.97 -4.18
CA LEU A 36 -8.34 1.65 -5.19
C LEU A 36 -9.17 1.98 -6.42
N HIS A 37 -8.93 3.15 -6.97
CA HIS A 37 -9.53 3.58 -8.23
C HIS A 37 -8.42 3.95 -9.22
N GLN A 38 -8.82 4.41 -10.40
CA GLN A 38 -7.86 4.66 -11.48
C GLN A 38 -6.77 5.67 -11.08
N GLY A 39 -7.13 6.69 -10.27
CA GLY A 39 -6.13 7.65 -9.81
C GLY A 39 -5.02 7.00 -9.00
N HIS A 40 -5.35 6.05 -8.13
CA HIS A 40 -4.35 5.29 -7.39
C HIS A 40 -3.48 4.47 -8.34
N LEU A 41 -4.12 3.81 -9.32
CA LEU A 41 -3.38 2.97 -10.26
C LEU A 41 -2.45 3.81 -11.14
N ASP A 42 -2.84 5.03 -11.46
CA ASP A 42 -1.98 5.95 -12.21
C ASP A 42 -0.73 6.32 -11.39
N LEU A 43 -0.89 6.53 -10.07
CA LEU A 43 0.24 6.79 -9.20
C LEU A 43 1.18 5.59 -9.13
N VAL A 44 0.60 4.39 -9.06
CA VAL A 44 1.39 3.17 -9.02
C VAL A 44 2.15 2.96 -10.33
N ALA A 45 1.52 3.26 -11.46
CA ALA A 45 2.18 3.19 -12.76
C ALA A 45 3.32 4.19 -12.84
N GLU A 46 3.15 5.39 -12.30
CA GLU A 46 4.22 6.39 -12.26
C GLU A 46 5.37 5.92 -11.40
N ALA A 47 5.06 5.32 -10.23
CA ALA A 47 6.08 4.77 -9.35
C ALA A 47 6.88 3.68 -10.08
N ALA A 48 6.19 2.83 -10.83
CA ALA A 48 6.83 1.75 -11.58
C ALA A 48 7.80 2.31 -12.63
N ARG A 49 7.40 3.37 -13.32
CA ARG A 49 8.30 4.00 -14.31
C ARG A 49 9.54 4.56 -13.64
N ARG A 50 9.41 5.14 -12.46
CA ARG A 50 10.52 5.77 -11.77
C ARG A 50 11.52 4.76 -11.23
N VAL A 51 11.06 3.60 -10.78
CA VAL A 51 11.99 2.58 -10.26
C VAL A 51 12.54 1.68 -11.35
N GLY A 52 11.83 1.54 -12.47
CA GLY A 52 12.29 0.74 -13.59
C GLY A 52 12.10 -0.76 -13.40
N ALA A 53 12.51 -1.52 -14.40
CA ALA A 53 12.27 -2.97 -14.43
C ALA A 53 12.98 -3.72 -13.32
N HIS A 54 13.99 -3.13 -12.72
CA HIS A 54 14.76 -3.76 -11.64
C HIS A 54 14.46 -3.15 -10.27
N GLY A 55 13.47 -2.28 -10.20
CA GLY A 55 13.12 -1.63 -8.94
C GLY A 55 11.96 -2.30 -8.24
N THR A 56 11.58 -1.74 -7.10
CA THR A 56 10.50 -2.27 -6.26
C THR A 56 9.48 -1.17 -6.00
N VAL A 57 8.20 -1.50 -6.21
CA VAL A 57 7.09 -0.62 -5.84
C VAL A 57 6.44 -1.20 -4.59
N VAL A 58 6.27 -0.36 -3.59
CA VAL A 58 5.58 -0.72 -2.34
C VAL A 58 4.29 0.09 -2.29
N VAL A 59 3.17 -0.58 -2.15
CA VAL A 59 1.88 0.07 -1.98
C VAL A 59 1.37 -0.25 -0.59
N THR A 60 1.11 0.78 0.20
CA THR A 60 0.53 0.59 1.52
C THR A 60 -0.97 0.78 1.46
N ILE A 61 -1.70 -0.10 2.12
CA ILE A 61 -3.15 -0.03 2.23
C ILE A 61 -3.48 -0.05 3.71
N PHE A 62 -3.78 1.12 4.24
CA PHE A 62 -4.09 1.24 5.66
C PHE A 62 -5.19 2.28 5.86
N VAL A 63 -6.29 1.82 6.48
CA VAL A 63 -7.38 2.70 6.87
C VAL A 63 -7.06 3.21 8.28
N ASN A 64 -6.51 4.43 8.34
CA ASN A 64 -6.04 4.99 9.60
C ASN A 64 -7.23 5.46 10.43
N PRO A 65 -7.50 4.84 11.59
CA PRO A 65 -8.67 5.23 12.39
C PRO A 65 -8.60 6.65 12.91
N LEU A 66 -7.41 7.24 12.99
CA LEU A 66 -7.26 8.62 13.46
C LEU A 66 -7.75 9.65 12.45
N GLN A 67 -7.97 9.25 11.19
CA GLN A 67 -8.41 10.15 10.12
C GLN A 67 -9.92 10.13 9.92
N PHE A 68 -10.65 9.37 10.72
CA PHE A 68 -12.09 9.19 10.56
C PHE A 68 -12.82 9.68 11.79
N ALA A 69 -14.00 10.29 11.57
CA ALA A 69 -14.88 10.69 12.65
C ALA A 69 -15.57 9.47 13.24
N ALA A 70 -16.09 9.65 14.45
CA ALA A 70 -16.87 8.60 15.09
C ALA A 70 -18.06 8.21 14.20
N GLY A 71 -18.24 6.92 13.99
CA GLY A 71 -19.33 6.40 13.18
C GLY A 71 -18.99 6.20 11.72
N GLU A 72 -17.84 6.67 11.26
CA GLU A 72 -17.41 6.38 9.90
C GLU A 72 -16.94 4.93 9.79
N ASP A 73 -17.11 4.37 8.60
CA ASP A 73 -16.71 2.99 8.34
C ASP A 73 -15.19 2.90 8.23
N LEU A 74 -14.60 2.20 9.20
CA LEU A 74 -13.15 1.99 9.24
C LEU A 74 -12.76 0.65 8.65
N ASP A 75 -13.73 -0.14 8.19
CA ASP A 75 -13.45 -1.49 7.73
C ASP A 75 -12.90 -1.51 6.31
N ALA A 76 -11.62 -1.85 6.19
CA ALA A 76 -11.14 -2.39 4.93
C ALA A 76 -11.54 -3.86 4.93
N SER A 77 -12.64 -4.19 4.28
CA SER A 77 -13.09 -5.58 4.25
C SER A 77 -12.04 -6.44 3.53
N PRO A 78 -11.89 -7.70 3.93
CA PRO A 78 -10.99 -8.61 3.22
C PRO A 78 -11.31 -8.70 1.73
N ARG A 79 -12.57 -8.50 1.37
CA ARG A 79 -13.00 -8.51 -0.02
C ARG A 79 -12.38 -7.34 -0.80
N THR A 80 -12.38 -6.14 -0.20
CA THR A 80 -11.78 -4.96 -0.83
C THR A 80 -10.27 -5.15 -0.96
N LEU A 81 -9.63 -5.68 0.06
CA LEU A 81 -8.19 -5.91 0.00
C LEU A 81 -7.82 -6.87 -1.13
N ARG A 82 -8.57 -7.94 -1.28
CA ARG A 82 -8.31 -8.90 -2.36
C ARG A 82 -8.46 -8.24 -3.73
N ALA A 83 -9.52 -7.45 -3.90
CA ALA A 83 -9.73 -6.73 -5.17
C ALA A 83 -8.63 -5.71 -5.41
N ASP A 84 -8.19 -5.02 -4.37
CA ASP A 84 -7.11 -4.03 -4.49
C ASP A 84 -5.79 -4.68 -4.89
N VAL A 85 -5.45 -5.81 -4.27
CA VAL A 85 -4.22 -6.54 -4.62
C VAL A 85 -4.29 -7.02 -6.06
N GLN A 86 -5.44 -7.51 -6.49
CA GLN A 86 -5.62 -7.95 -7.87
C GLN A 86 -5.46 -6.79 -8.84
N ALA A 87 -6.05 -5.65 -8.54
CA ALA A 87 -5.95 -4.47 -9.39
C ALA A 87 -4.51 -3.98 -9.51
N LEU A 88 -3.77 -4.01 -8.41
CA LEU A 88 -2.36 -3.59 -8.42
C LEU A 88 -1.52 -4.54 -9.29
N GLY A 89 -1.73 -5.84 -9.14
CA GLY A 89 -1.02 -6.82 -9.96
C GLY A 89 -1.32 -6.63 -11.44
N ASP A 90 -2.58 -6.43 -11.77
CA ASP A 90 -2.97 -6.21 -13.17
C ASP A 90 -2.40 -4.92 -13.74
N ALA A 91 -2.36 -3.87 -12.93
CA ALA A 91 -1.85 -2.57 -13.38
C ALA A 91 -0.37 -2.61 -13.71
N LEU A 92 0.40 -3.47 -13.06
CA LEU A 92 1.83 -3.57 -13.27
C LEU A 92 2.25 -4.82 -14.04
N THR A 93 1.29 -5.49 -14.67
CA THR A 93 1.56 -6.63 -15.54
C THR A 93 1.68 -6.14 -16.97
N GLY A 94 2.79 -6.48 -17.62
CA GLY A 94 3.02 -6.13 -19.00
C GLY A 94 2.34 -7.10 -19.98
N PRO A 95 2.45 -6.85 -21.29
CA PRO A 95 1.80 -7.68 -22.29
C PRO A 95 2.30 -9.11 -22.33
N ASP A 96 3.49 -9.36 -21.79
CA ASP A 96 4.04 -10.71 -21.69
C ASP A 96 3.56 -11.47 -20.46
N GLY A 97 2.71 -10.86 -19.63
CA GLY A 97 2.22 -11.48 -18.41
C GLY A 97 3.15 -11.36 -17.21
N ALA A 98 4.27 -10.67 -17.35
CA ALA A 98 5.23 -10.49 -16.26
C ALA A 98 5.10 -9.08 -15.67
N LEU A 99 5.53 -8.92 -14.43
CA LEU A 99 5.58 -7.60 -13.81
C LEU A 99 6.54 -6.69 -14.57
N VAL A 100 6.18 -5.41 -14.67
CA VAL A 100 7.05 -4.41 -15.30
C VAL A 100 8.10 -3.87 -14.34
N VAL A 101 8.08 -4.29 -13.09
CA VAL A 101 9.08 -3.95 -12.07
C VAL A 101 9.66 -5.23 -11.51
N GLY A 102 10.74 -5.11 -10.74
CA GLY A 102 11.38 -6.27 -10.14
C GLY A 102 10.52 -6.92 -9.05
N ARG A 103 9.82 -6.10 -8.28
CA ARG A 103 8.93 -6.61 -7.21
C ARG A 103 7.83 -5.61 -6.91
N LEU A 104 6.65 -6.13 -6.65
CA LEU A 104 5.51 -5.34 -6.14
C LEU A 104 5.16 -5.88 -4.75
N VAL A 105 5.28 -5.04 -3.74
CA VAL A 105 4.99 -5.39 -2.36
C VAL A 105 3.79 -4.60 -1.91
N VAL A 106 2.81 -5.28 -1.30
CA VAL A 106 1.64 -4.63 -0.71
C VAL A 106 1.76 -4.80 0.80
N PHE A 107 1.72 -3.68 1.52
CA PHE A 107 1.73 -3.69 2.98
C PHE A 107 0.35 -3.25 3.46
N ALA A 108 -0.39 -4.19 4.02
CA ALA A 108 -1.76 -3.94 4.49
C ALA A 108 -1.88 -4.33 5.96
N PRO A 109 -1.34 -3.51 6.87
CA PRO A 109 -1.35 -3.81 8.30
C PRO A 109 -2.72 -3.59 8.91
N THR A 110 -2.95 -4.22 10.07
CA THR A 110 -4.11 -3.92 10.88
C THR A 110 -3.81 -2.70 11.77
N PRO A 111 -4.85 -2.06 12.34
CA PRO A 111 -4.58 -0.97 13.29
C PRO A 111 -3.71 -1.40 14.47
N GLU A 112 -3.83 -2.65 14.93
CA GLU A 112 -3.03 -3.15 16.04
C GLU A 112 -1.55 -3.25 15.69
N VAL A 113 -1.24 -3.52 14.43
CA VAL A 113 0.15 -3.55 13.96
C VAL A 113 0.74 -2.15 13.97
N MET A 114 -0.03 -1.16 13.52
CA MET A 114 0.43 0.22 13.43
C MET A 114 0.43 0.92 14.79
N TYR A 115 -0.54 0.62 15.63
CA TYR A 115 -0.69 1.24 16.94
C TYR A 115 -0.80 0.14 18.02
N PRO A 116 0.30 -0.53 18.36
CA PRO A 116 0.26 -1.50 19.45
C PRO A 116 -0.24 -0.81 20.72
N GLY A 117 -1.23 -1.39 21.38
CA GLY A 117 -1.85 -0.77 22.53
C GLY A 117 -2.98 0.20 22.21
N GLY A 118 -3.30 0.36 20.91
CA GLY A 118 -4.49 1.09 20.49
C GLY A 118 -4.33 2.59 20.27
N GLN A 119 -3.20 3.17 20.66
CA GLN A 119 -2.95 4.60 20.55
C GLN A 119 -1.55 4.84 20.02
N PRO A 120 -1.35 5.87 19.19
CA PRO A 120 0.00 6.25 18.79
C PRO A 120 0.76 6.83 19.98
N ALA A 121 2.10 6.62 19.98
CA ALA A 121 2.96 7.16 21.01
C ALA A 121 3.08 8.69 20.92
N VAL A 122 2.96 9.23 19.71
CA VAL A 122 3.06 10.67 19.47
C VAL A 122 1.83 11.11 18.69
N ARG A 123 1.22 12.20 19.15
CA ARG A 123 0.06 12.78 18.46
C ARG A 123 0.36 14.23 18.17
N ILE A 124 0.00 14.64 16.95
CA ILE A 124 0.13 16.03 16.56
C ILE A 124 -1.28 16.63 16.52
N ASN A 125 -1.48 17.69 17.28
CA ASN A 125 -2.74 18.43 17.26
C ASN A 125 -2.53 19.69 16.43
N PRO A 126 -3.10 19.74 15.20
CA PRO A 126 -2.91 20.91 14.32
C PRO A 126 -3.71 22.12 14.75
N GLY A 127 -4.59 21.99 15.75
CA GLY A 127 -5.43 23.08 16.23
C GLY A 127 -6.62 23.34 15.31
N PRO A 128 -7.33 24.46 15.55
CA PRO A 128 -8.58 24.72 14.80
C PRO A 128 -8.38 24.97 13.30
N VAL A 129 -7.19 25.31 12.87
CA VAL A 129 -6.93 25.60 11.45
C VAL A 129 -7.18 24.36 10.60
N ALA A 130 -6.92 23.18 11.12
CA ALA A 130 -7.10 21.93 10.37
C ALA A 130 -8.56 21.68 10.00
N THR A 131 -9.50 22.15 10.81
CA THR A 131 -10.93 21.96 10.50
C THR A 131 -11.42 22.92 9.42
N VAL A 132 -10.72 24.01 9.20
CA VAL A 132 -11.09 25.00 8.18
C VAL A 132 -10.67 24.52 6.80
N LEU A 133 -9.65 23.68 6.71
CA LEU A 133 -9.07 23.23 5.45
C LEU A 133 -9.75 22.01 4.87
N GLU A 134 -10.71 21.45 5.56
CA GLU A 134 -11.44 20.28 5.06
C GLU A 134 -12.35 20.60 3.88
#